data_50740e6341bca75a08e5679856f0b0d7
#
_entry.id   50740e6341bca75a08e5679856f0b0d7
#
_cell.length_a   1.000
_cell.length_b   1.000
_cell.length_c   1.000
_cell.angle_alpha   90.00
_cell.angle_beta   90.00
_cell.angle_gamma   90.00
#
_symmetry.space_group_name_H-M   'P 1'
#
loop_
_entity.id
_entity.type
_entity.pdbx_description
1 polymer ?
#
loop_
_entity_poly.entity_id
_entity_poly.type
_entity_poly.pdbx_seq_one_letter_code
_entity_poly.pdbx_strand_id
1 'polypeptide(L)'
;MKFRGLTIGIPKEIMEHEFRVAAMPETVKKLVAEGARVLVESGAGDESHYYDSDYRAAGAEIVADCEKIFSDSDIIMKVKEPLFNSAKNRHEVAMMKKGQVLVTFLHPASPSNHKMVKELAAQGVTGFTLDGIPRITRAQPMDALTSMSTVAGYKGVILAADYLTRFLPMMATAVGVIQPSQVLVIGAGVAGLQALATAK
;
A
#
# COMPACT_ATOMS: atom_id res chain seq x y z
N MET A 1 -14.78 -13.43 -17.51
CA MET A 1 -14.98 -12.68 -16.25
C MET A 1 -14.48 -13.53 -15.09
N LYS A 2 -13.32 -13.18 -14.56
CA LYS A 2 -12.60 -13.97 -13.53
C LYS A 2 -13.21 -13.81 -12.13
N PHE A 3 -13.87 -12.68 -11.87
CA PHE A 3 -14.39 -12.31 -10.54
C PHE A 3 -15.92 -12.27 -10.47
N ARG A 4 -16.60 -12.92 -11.42
CA ARG A 4 -18.07 -12.91 -11.47
C ARG A 4 -18.66 -13.52 -10.19
N GLY A 5 -19.53 -12.74 -9.53
CA GLY A 5 -20.20 -13.15 -8.30
C GLY A 5 -19.39 -12.91 -7.02
N LEU A 6 -18.18 -12.34 -7.12
CA LEU A 6 -17.38 -11.97 -5.95
C LEU A 6 -17.54 -10.48 -5.64
N THR A 7 -17.60 -10.19 -4.35
CA THR A 7 -17.56 -8.82 -3.81
C THR A 7 -16.18 -8.56 -3.22
N ILE A 8 -15.54 -7.47 -3.68
CA ILE A 8 -14.23 -7.02 -3.21
C ILE A 8 -14.40 -5.76 -2.39
N GLY A 9 -13.92 -5.75 -1.16
CA GLY A 9 -13.96 -4.61 -0.25
C GLY A 9 -12.63 -3.92 -0.12
N ILE A 10 -12.63 -2.60 -0.18
CA ILE A 10 -11.49 -1.73 -0.01
C ILE A 10 -11.80 -0.76 1.13
N PRO A 11 -11.48 -1.14 2.39
CA PRO A 11 -11.64 -0.24 3.53
C PRO A 11 -10.59 0.86 3.52
N LYS A 12 -10.86 1.95 4.21
CA LYS A 12 -9.90 3.01 4.50
C LYS A 12 -8.79 2.46 5.41
N GLU A 13 -7.54 2.84 5.14
CA GLU A 13 -6.43 2.53 6.05
C GLU A 13 -6.56 3.36 7.33
N ILE A 14 -6.33 2.71 8.47
CA ILE A 14 -6.48 3.32 9.80
C ILE A 14 -5.16 3.48 10.54
N MET A 15 -4.05 3.01 9.94
CA MET A 15 -2.71 3.23 10.49
C MET A 15 -2.34 4.71 10.38
N GLU A 16 -1.82 5.27 11.45
CA GLU A 16 -1.32 6.65 11.45
C GLU A 16 -0.26 6.85 10.37
N HIS A 17 -0.37 7.93 9.60
CA HIS A 17 0.49 8.25 8.46
C HIS A 17 0.47 7.25 7.30
N GLU A 18 -0.53 6.38 7.19
CA GLU A 18 -0.75 5.56 6.02
C GLU A 18 -1.72 6.27 5.07
N PHE A 19 -1.18 6.87 4.03
CA PHE A 19 -1.92 7.67 3.05
C PHE A 19 -2.28 6.89 1.78
N ARG A 20 -1.83 5.64 1.67
CA ARG A 20 -2.11 4.80 0.50
C ARG A 20 -3.49 4.17 0.59
N VAL A 21 -4.01 3.77 -0.56
CA VAL A 21 -5.21 2.95 -0.70
C VAL A 21 -4.88 1.66 -1.45
N ALA A 22 -5.55 0.57 -1.12
CA ALA A 22 -5.24 -0.76 -1.67
C ALA A 22 -5.50 -0.88 -3.17
N ALA A 23 -6.43 -0.12 -3.73
CA ALA A 23 -6.68 -0.10 -5.17
C ALA A 23 -7.02 1.31 -5.65
N MET A 24 -6.35 1.73 -6.71
CA MET A 24 -6.66 2.98 -7.43
C MET A 24 -7.91 2.80 -8.32
N PRO A 25 -8.60 3.89 -8.71
CA PRO A 25 -9.77 3.83 -9.60
C PRO A 25 -9.54 3.01 -10.89
N GLU A 26 -8.36 3.09 -11.49
CA GLU A 26 -8.00 2.27 -12.66
C GLU A 26 -7.99 0.77 -12.36
N THR A 27 -7.54 0.38 -11.18
CA THR A 27 -7.56 -1.02 -10.73
C THR A 27 -8.99 -1.47 -10.49
N VAL A 28 -9.80 -0.64 -9.83
CA VAL A 28 -11.23 -0.89 -9.61
C VAL A 28 -11.96 -1.09 -10.93
N LYS A 29 -11.72 -0.23 -11.93
CA LYS A 29 -12.31 -0.36 -13.26
C LYS A 29 -11.99 -1.73 -13.91
N LYS A 30 -10.76 -2.22 -13.74
CA LYS A 30 -10.36 -3.55 -14.24
C LYS A 30 -11.08 -4.69 -13.49
N LEU A 31 -11.21 -4.58 -12.17
CA LEU A 31 -11.91 -5.58 -11.35
C LEU A 31 -13.40 -5.64 -11.71
N VAL A 32 -14.05 -4.49 -11.88
CA VAL A 32 -15.45 -4.39 -12.31
C VAL A 32 -15.63 -4.96 -13.72
N ALA A 33 -14.72 -4.67 -14.66
CA ALA A 33 -14.75 -5.22 -16.02
C ALA A 33 -14.61 -6.75 -16.02
N GLU A 34 -13.91 -7.33 -15.03
CA GLU A 34 -13.79 -8.78 -14.83
C GLU A 34 -14.95 -9.39 -14.01
N GLY A 35 -15.97 -8.58 -13.68
CA GLY A 35 -17.23 -9.03 -13.10
C GLY A 35 -17.31 -8.96 -11.56
N ALA A 36 -16.34 -8.34 -10.89
CA ALA A 36 -16.44 -8.09 -9.47
C ALA A 36 -17.44 -6.98 -9.14
N ARG A 37 -18.14 -7.12 -8.02
CA ARG A 37 -18.74 -6.01 -7.30
C ARG A 37 -17.67 -5.41 -6.39
N VAL A 38 -17.39 -4.11 -6.49
CA VAL A 38 -16.34 -3.47 -5.69
C VAL A 38 -16.97 -2.46 -4.74
N LEU A 39 -16.71 -2.63 -3.44
CA LEU A 39 -17.12 -1.73 -2.36
C LEU A 39 -15.89 -0.94 -1.91
N VAL A 40 -15.98 0.37 -1.88
CA VAL A 40 -14.91 1.25 -1.39
C VAL A 40 -15.45 2.07 -0.23
N GLU A 41 -14.72 2.13 0.88
CA GLU A 41 -15.08 2.99 2.00
C GLU A 41 -14.96 4.47 1.58
N SER A 42 -15.95 5.27 1.96
CA SER A 42 -15.94 6.71 1.66
C SER A 42 -14.68 7.37 2.20
N GLY A 43 -14.00 8.13 1.36
CA GLY A 43 -12.75 8.79 1.69
C GLY A 43 -11.53 7.86 1.80
N ALA A 44 -11.62 6.60 1.37
CA ALA A 44 -10.48 5.67 1.44
C ALA A 44 -9.28 6.12 0.61
N GLY A 45 -9.50 6.84 -0.49
CA GLY A 45 -8.46 7.31 -1.38
C GLY A 45 -8.09 8.79 -1.24
N ASP A 46 -8.73 9.54 -0.35
CA ASP A 46 -8.58 11.01 -0.26
C ASP A 46 -7.13 11.43 -0.06
N GLU A 47 -6.41 10.76 0.83
CA GLU A 47 -5.00 11.05 1.12
C GLU A 47 -4.05 10.68 -0.04
N SER A 48 -4.52 9.85 -0.98
CA SER A 48 -3.85 9.51 -2.23
C SER A 48 -4.36 10.33 -3.42
N HIS A 49 -5.18 11.36 -3.18
CA HIS A 49 -5.81 12.23 -4.19
C HIS A 49 -6.75 11.49 -5.14
N TYR A 50 -7.38 10.41 -4.69
CA TYR A 50 -8.46 9.70 -5.37
C TYR A 50 -9.74 9.83 -4.57
N TYR A 51 -10.70 10.55 -5.13
CA TYR A 51 -11.95 10.89 -4.44
C TYR A 51 -13.07 9.88 -4.72
N ASP A 52 -14.09 9.87 -3.88
CA ASP A 52 -15.26 9.00 -4.04
C ASP A 52 -15.91 9.09 -5.45
N SER A 53 -15.85 10.27 -6.08
CA SER A 53 -16.31 10.47 -7.46
C SER A 53 -15.56 9.61 -8.48
N ASP A 54 -14.23 9.48 -8.30
CA ASP A 54 -13.37 8.74 -9.22
C ASP A 54 -13.66 7.25 -9.12
N TYR A 55 -13.88 6.77 -7.90
CA TYR A 55 -14.26 5.38 -7.65
C TYR A 55 -15.66 5.05 -8.19
N ARG A 56 -16.64 5.97 -8.04
CA ARG A 56 -17.97 5.81 -8.66
C ARG A 56 -17.87 5.76 -10.19
N ALA A 57 -17.07 6.65 -10.79
CA ALA A 57 -16.82 6.64 -12.23
C ALA A 57 -16.14 5.35 -12.71
N ALA A 58 -15.35 4.71 -11.86
CA ALA A 58 -14.73 3.40 -12.12
C ALA A 58 -15.69 2.22 -11.93
N GLY A 59 -16.92 2.45 -11.43
CA GLY A 59 -17.96 1.44 -11.22
C GLY A 59 -17.99 0.84 -9.81
N ALA A 60 -17.32 1.44 -8.82
CA ALA A 60 -17.43 1.03 -7.42
C ALA A 60 -18.68 1.58 -6.74
N GLU A 61 -19.14 0.87 -5.73
CA GLU A 61 -20.10 1.35 -4.75
C GLU A 61 -19.37 1.99 -3.57
N ILE A 62 -19.72 3.22 -3.20
CA ILE A 62 -19.16 3.90 -2.04
C ILE A 62 -19.99 3.59 -0.81
N VAL A 63 -19.34 3.12 0.24
CA VAL A 63 -19.95 2.70 1.50
C VAL A 63 -19.36 3.52 2.65
N ALA A 64 -20.20 4.13 3.46
CA ALA A 64 -19.74 4.98 4.56
C ALA A 64 -19.31 4.20 5.80
N ASP A 65 -19.77 2.95 5.95
CA ASP A 65 -19.51 2.12 7.13
C ASP A 65 -18.53 0.99 6.81
N CYS A 66 -17.35 1.04 7.43
CA CYS A 66 -16.34 0.01 7.25
C CYS A 66 -16.83 -1.40 7.68
N GLU A 67 -17.67 -1.52 8.70
CA GLU A 67 -18.20 -2.82 9.12
C GLU A 67 -18.99 -3.49 7.98
N LYS A 68 -19.72 -2.68 7.20
CA LYS A 68 -20.42 -3.18 6.01
C LYS A 68 -19.44 -3.63 4.92
N ILE A 69 -18.30 -2.96 4.76
CA ILE A 69 -17.25 -3.41 3.84
C ILE A 69 -16.76 -4.81 4.24
N PHE A 70 -16.45 -5.01 5.54
CA PHE A 70 -15.98 -6.30 6.02
C PHE A 70 -17.06 -7.40 5.96
N SER A 71 -18.32 -7.09 6.29
CA SER A 71 -19.39 -8.10 6.29
C SER A 71 -19.82 -8.54 4.89
N ASP A 72 -19.88 -7.61 3.94
CA ASP A 72 -20.48 -7.86 2.61
C ASP A 72 -19.46 -8.39 1.59
N SER A 73 -18.16 -8.26 1.86
CA SER A 73 -17.12 -8.65 0.92
C SER A 73 -16.71 -10.12 1.05
N ASP A 74 -16.31 -10.72 -0.05
CA ASP A 74 -15.65 -12.03 -0.10
C ASP A 74 -14.13 -11.91 -0.01
N ILE A 75 -13.61 -10.82 -0.59
CA ILE A 75 -12.19 -10.48 -0.60
C ILE A 75 -12.04 -9.08 -0.03
N ILE A 76 -11.16 -8.92 0.96
CA ILE A 76 -10.73 -7.62 1.48
C ILE A 76 -9.33 -7.31 0.94
N MET A 77 -9.16 -6.13 0.38
CA MET A 77 -7.87 -5.60 -0.05
C MET A 77 -7.46 -4.45 0.85
N LYS A 78 -6.31 -4.57 1.50
CA LYS A 78 -5.69 -3.53 2.34
C LYS A 78 -4.22 -3.34 1.96
N VAL A 79 -3.65 -2.22 2.37
CA VAL A 79 -2.20 -1.99 2.31
C VAL A 79 -1.55 -2.56 3.57
N LYS A 80 -2.06 -2.16 4.74
CA LYS A 80 -1.48 -2.56 6.04
C LYS A 80 -2.27 -3.69 6.70
N GLU A 81 -1.59 -4.37 7.60
CA GLU A 81 -2.20 -5.40 8.44
C GLU A 81 -3.46 -4.89 9.16
N PRO A 82 -4.42 -5.79 9.50
CA PRO A 82 -5.57 -5.42 10.31
C PRO A 82 -5.18 -4.87 11.67
N LEU A 83 -5.79 -3.76 12.06
CA LEU A 83 -5.51 -3.04 13.29
C LEU A 83 -6.79 -2.91 14.16
N PHE A 84 -6.60 -2.38 15.36
CA PHE A 84 -7.71 -1.99 16.22
C PHE A 84 -8.30 -0.66 15.73
N ASN A 85 -9.57 -0.70 15.33
CA ASN A 85 -10.31 0.48 14.88
C ASN A 85 -10.92 1.17 16.11
N SER A 86 -10.31 2.28 16.53
CA SER A 86 -10.75 3.05 17.71
C SER A 86 -12.14 3.66 17.51
N ALA A 87 -12.53 4.05 16.30
CA ALA A 87 -13.84 4.61 16.01
C ALA A 87 -14.97 3.58 16.17
N LYS A 88 -14.67 2.29 15.95
CA LYS A 88 -15.60 1.17 16.09
C LYS A 88 -15.40 0.41 17.41
N ASN A 89 -14.37 0.78 18.19
CA ASN A 89 -13.95 0.06 19.39
C ASN A 89 -13.81 -1.46 19.15
N ARG A 90 -13.27 -1.83 18.01
CA ARG A 90 -13.20 -3.23 17.56
C ARG A 90 -11.98 -3.47 16.67
N HIS A 91 -11.35 -4.64 16.81
CA HIS A 91 -10.27 -5.03 15.91
C HIS A 91 -10.82 -5.44 14.53
N GLU A 92 -10.19 -5.03 13.43
CA GLU A 92 -10.65 -5.33 12.07
C GLU A 92 -10.78 -6.83 11.80
N VAL A 93 -9.92 -7.68 12.40
CA VAL A 93 -10.06 -9.15 12.32
C VAL A 93 -11.43 -9.61 12.81
N ALA A 94 -11.93 -9.01 13.90
CA ALA A 94 -13.24 -9.37 14.46
C ALA A 94 -14.43 -8.87 13.61
N MET A 95 -14.21 -7.99 12.64
CA MET A 95 -15.21 -7.56 11.66
C MET A 95 -15.28 -8.50 10.45
N MET A 96 -14.25 -9.33 10.24
CA MET A 96 -14.18 -10.27 9.10
C MET A 96 -15.07 -11.49 9.34
N LYS A 97 -15.59 -12.05 8.26
CA LYS A 97 -16.40 -13.28 8.28
C LYS A 97 -15.56 -14.52 7.98
N LYS A 98 -16.01 -15.68 8.48
CA LYS A 98 -15.40 -16.96 8.16
C LYS A 98 -15.40 -17.23 6.65
N GLY A 99 -14.28 -17.72 6.14
CA GLY A 99 -14.09 -18.03 4.71
C GLY A 99 -13.72 -16.82 3.85
N GLN A 100 -13.60 -15.64 4.45
CA GLN A 100 -13.17 -14.43 3.74
C GLN A 100 -11.70 -14.51 3.34
N VAL A 101 -11.35 -13.85 2.25
CA VAL A 101 -9.97 -13.70 1.79
C VAL A 101 -9.48 -12.29 2.14
N LEU A 102 -8.27 -12.20 2.70
CA LEU A 102 -7.58 -10.94 2.97
C LEU A 102 -6.30 -10.88 2.15
N VAL A 103 -6.13 -9.82 1.36
CA VAL A 103 -4.90 -9.52 0.59
C VAL A 103 -4.29 -8.24 1.14
N THR A 104 -3.11 -8.33 1.76
CA THR A 104 -2.44 -7.18 2.41
C THR A 104 -0.99 -7.50 2.77
N PHE A 105 -0.24 -6.54 3.28
CA PHE A 105 1.00 -6.80 4.03
C PHE A 105 0.64 -7.25 5.44
N LEU A 106 0.91 -8.49 5.79
CA LEU A 106 0.66 -9.04 7.14
C LEU A 106 1.88 -8.96 8.05
N HIS A 107 3.07 -8.80 7.47
CA HIS A 107 4.34 -8.83 8.19
C HIS A 107 4.42 -10.00 9.19
N PRO A 108 4.20 -11.26 8.75
CA PRO A 108 4.04 -12.40 9.66
C PRO A 108 5.32 -12.75 10.42
N ALA A 109 6.48 -12.29 9.95
CA ALA A 109 7.75 -12.45 10.64
C ALA A 109 7.91 -11.53 11.86
N SER A 110 7.08 -10.49 11.98
CA SER A 110 7.12 -9.58 13.13
C SER A 110 6.45 -10.24 14.35
N PRO A 111 7.14 -10.35 15.50
CA PRO A 111 6.53 -10.92 16.72
C PRO A 111 5.27 -10.19 17.17
N SER A 112 5.18 -8.87 16.92
CA SER A 112 3.99 -8.06 17.23
C SER A 112 2.74 -8.53 16.51
N ASN A 113 2.89 -9.11 15.31
CA ASN A 113 1.77 -9.51 14.45
C ASN A 113 1.34 -10.98 14.64
N HIS A 114 2.10 -11.77 15.43
CA HIS A 114 1.78 -13.19 15.64
C HIS A 114 0.39 -13.39 16.27
N LYS A 115 -0.03 -12.49 17.16
CA LYS A 115 -1.38 -12.57 17.76
C LYS A 115 -2.44 -12.37 16.68
N MET A 116 -2.35 -11.31 15.88
CA MET A 116 -3.27 -11.01 14.78
C MET A 116 -3.35 -12.16 13.78
N VAL A 117 -2.21 -12.76 13.40
CA VAL A 117 -2.18 -13.93 12.48
C VAL A 117 -2.93 -15.13 13.07
N LYS A 118 -2.77 -15.40 14.37
CA LYS A 118 -3.53 -16.45 15.06
C LYS A 118 -5.03 -16.16 15.12
N GLU A 119 -5.41 -14.90 15.31
CA GLU A 119 -6.81 -14.47 15.32
C GLU A 119 -7.43 -14.60 13.92
N LEU A 120 -6.72 -14.25 12.83
CA LEU A 120 -7.16 -14.49 11.45
C LEU A 120 -7.41 -15.98 11.20
N ALA A 121 -6.48 -16.84 11.64
CA ALA A 121 -6.62 -18.29 11.50
C ALA A 121 -7.82 -18.83 12.30
N ALA A 122 -8.02 -18.36 13.54
CA ALA A 122 -9.15 -18.75 14.37
C ALA A 122 -10.49 -18.29 13.79
N GLN A 123 -10.51 -17.11 13.15
CA GLN A 123 -11.69 -16.59 12.43
C GLN A 123 -11.96 -17.35 11.13
N GLY A 124 -11.01 -18.15 10.64
CA GLY A 124 -11.13 -18.89 9.38
C GLY A 124 -10.96 -17.97 8.15
N VAL A 125 -10.17 -16.90 8.27
CA VAL A 125 -9.82 -16.01 7.19
C VAL A 125 -8.60 -16.54 6.45
N THR A 126 -8.62 -16.52 5.12
CA THR A 126 -7.47 -16.88 4.29
C THR A 126 -6.65 -15.62 3.97
N GLY A 127 -5.46 -15.51 4.57
CA GLY A 127 -4.55 -14.37 4.35
C GLY A 127 -3.57 -14.62 3.20
N PHE A 128 -3.55 -13.72 2.21
CA PHE A 128 -2.48 -13.61 1.22
C PHE A 128 -1.61 -12.41 1.58
N THR A 129 -0.37 -12.70 2.04
CA THR A 129 0.56 -11.62 2.37
C THR A 129 1.43 -11.24 1.18
N LEU A 130 1.51 -9.93 0.91
CA LEU A 130 2.37 -9.37 -0.11
C LEU A 130 3.87 -9.48 0.25
N ASP A 131 4.19 -9.68 1.54
CA ASP A 131 5.56 -9.95 2.03
C ASP A 131 6.12 -11.26 1.48
N GLY A 132 5.26 -12.23 1.20
CA GLY A 132 5.64 -13.58 0.77
C GLY A 132 5.80 -13.76 -0.74
N ILE A 133 5.63 -12.70 -1.53
CA ILE A 133 5.80 -12.79 -2.99
C ILE A 133 7.28 -13.05 -3.30
N PRO A 134 7.61 -14.16 -4.01
CA PRO A 134 8.99 -14.52 -4.29
C PRO A 134 9.65 -13.51 -5.24
N ARG A 135 10.92 -13.17 -4.98
CA ARG A 135 11.69 -12.22 -5.81
C ARG A 135 12.32 -12.93 -7.01
N ILE A 136 11.49 -13.37 -7.93
CA ILE A 136 11.86 -13.99 -9.20
C ILE A 136 11.29 -13.19 -10.36
N THR A 137 11.87 -13.28 -11.54
CA THR A 137 11.47 -12.52 -12.74
C THR A 137 9.97 -12.67 -13.04
N ARG A 138 9.43 -13.86 -12.91
CA ARG A 138 8.02 -14.18 -13.16
C ARG A 138 7.06 -13.44 -12.19
N ALA A 139 7.51 -13.16 -10.98
CA ALA A 139 6.70 -12.51 -9.92
C ALA A 139 6.91 -10.99 -9.84
N GLN A 140 7.87 -10.42 -10.60
CA GLN A 140 8.13 -8.96 -10.59
C GLN A 140 6.89 -8.07 -10.77
N PRO A 141 5.90 -8.40 -11.62
CA PRO A 141 4.69 -7.58 -11.75
C PRO A 141 3.83 -7.53 -10.48
N MET A 142 4.04 -8.45 -9.54
CA MET A 142 3.34 -8.54 -8.26
C MET A 142 4.17 -8.03 -7.08
N ASP A 143 5.44 -7.64 -7.30
CA ASP A 143 6.38 -7.24 -6.23
C ASP A 143 6.10 -5.79 -5.78
N ALA A 144 5.18 -5.64 -4.84
CA ALA A 144 4.86 -4.35 -4.24
C ALA A 144 6.01 -3.79 -3.37
N LEU A 145 6.91 -4.65 -2.85
CA LEU A 145 8.09 -4.22 -2.09
C LEU A 145 9.10 -3.47 -2.98
N THR A 146 9.26 -3.86 -4.24
CA THR A 146 10.11 -3.15 -5.20
C THR A 146 9.63 -1.71 -5.39
N SER A 147 8.34 -1.47 -5.57
CA SER A 147 7.77 -0.12 -5.71
C SER A 147 8.04 0.73 -4.47
N MET A 148 7.83 0.18 -3.27
CA MET A 148 8.11 0.87 -2.01
C MET A 148 9.60 1.17 -1.82
N SER A 149 10.48 0.24 -2.19
CA SER A 149 11.94 0.42 -2.12
C SER A 149 12.42 1.52 -3.07
N THR A 150 11.81 1.65 -4.25
CA THR A 150 12.10 2.74 -5.19
C THR A 150 11.76 4.09 -4.57
N VAL A 151 10.59 4.23 -3.97
CA VAL A 151 10.18 5.47 -3.26
C VAL A 151 11.11 5.77 -2.10
N ALA A 152 11.51 4.74 -1.33
CA ALA A 152 12.42 4.90 -0.19
C ALA A 152 13.80 5.41 -0.65
N GLY A 153 14.35 4.86 -1.74
CA GLY A 153 15.63 5.31 -2.31
C GLY A 153 15.58 6.76 -2.79
N TYR A 154 14.52 7.13 -3.49
CA TYR A 154 14.28 8.51 -3.94
C TYR A 154 14.18 9.47 -2.74
N LYS A 155 13.25 9.18 -1.82
CA LYS A 155 13.00 10.05 -0.65
C LYS A 155 14.22 10.16 0.26
N GLY A 156 14.98 9.07 0.41
CA GLY A 156 16.22 9.06 1.22
C GLY A 156 17.23 10.08 0.74
N VAL A 157 17.43 10.23 -0.57
CA VAL A 157 18.35 11.24 -1.13
C VAL A 157 17.81 12.66 -0.91
N ILE A 158 16.50 12.87 -1.12
CA ILE A 158 15.90 14.19 -0.89
C ILE A 158 16.02 14.62 0.58
N LEU A 159 15.79 13.69 1.51
CA LEU A 159 15.98 13.96 2.94
C LEU A 159 17.46 14.24 3.26
N ALA A 160 18.39 13.46 2.71
CA ALA A 160 19.82 13.73 2.89
C ALA A 160 20.24 15.10 2.35
N ALA A 161 19.66 15.50 1.20
CA ALA A 161 19.89 16.83 0.64
C ALA A 161 19.37 17.96 1.53
N ASP A 162 18.22 17.77 2.17
CA ASP A 162 17.60 18.73 3.10
C ASP A 162 18.46 18.96 4.36
N TYR A 163 19.10 17.89 4.86
CA TYR A 163 20.02 17.97 5.99
C TYR A 163 21.43 18.45 5.62
N LEU A 164 21.78 18.44 4.30
CA LEU A 164 23.11 18.78 3.84
C LEU A 164 23.29 20.31 3.77
N THR A 165 24.40 20.83 4.28
CA THR A 165 24.76 22.26 4.19
C THR A 165 25.42 22.65 2.87
N ARG A 166 25.38 21.78 1.85
CA ARG A 166 25.97 21.95 0.53
C ARG A 166 25.01 21.44 -0.55
N PHE A 167 25.21 21.89 -1.79
CA PHE A 167 24.48 21.37 -2.92
C PHE A 167 24.92 19.94 -3.27
N LEU A 168 23.99 19.07 -3.66
CA LEU A 168 24.32 17.76 -4.21
C LEU A 168 25.01 17.88 -5.57
N PRO A 169 24.39 18.56 -6.60
CA PRO A 169 25.00 18.72 -7.89
C PRO A 169 26.06 19.82 -7.90
N MET A 170 26.87 19.83 -8.94
CA MET A 170 27.71 20.98 -9.27
C MET A 170 26.86 22.18 -9.67
N MET A 171 27.12 23.34 -9.10
CA MET A 171 26.39 24.56 -9.41
C MET A 171 27.34 25.61 -10.02
N ALA A 172 27.03 26.08 -11.23
CA ALA A 172 27.73 27.19 -11.85
C ALA A 172 26.97 28.50 -11.54
N THR A 173 27.68 29.48 -10.99
CA THR A 173 27.14 30.80 -10.66
C THR A 173 28.00 31.89 -11.27
N ALA A 174 27.50 33.14 -11.26
CA ALA A 174 28.27 34.29 -11.75
C ALA A 174 29.57 34.55 -10.96
N VAL A 175 29.68 34.04 -9.74
CA VAL A 175 30.86 34.20 -8.86
C VAL A 175 31.78 32.97 -8.87
N GLY A 176 31.44 31.92 -9.63
CA GLY A 176 32.27 30.72 -9.74
C GLY A 176 31.48 29.43 -9.71
N VAL A 177 32.23 28.32 -9.59
CA VAL A 177 31.69 26.96 -9.58
C VAL A 177 31.72 26.41 -8.16
N ILE A 178 30.57 25.98 -7.66
CA ILE A 178 30.43 25.25 -6.41
C ILE A 178 30.57 23.75 -6.72
N GLN A 179 31.55 23.10 -6.09
CA GLN A 179 31.82 21.68 -6.29
C GLN A 179 30.68 20.81 -5.76
N PRO A 180 30.36 19.68 -6.41
CA PRO A 180 29.31 18.77 -5.99
C PRO A 180 29.69 18.08 -4.67
N SER A 181 28.66 17.64 -3.94
CA SER A 181 28.86 16.79 -2.77
C SER A 181 29.17 15.35 -3.18
N GLN A 182 29.88 14.63 -2.29
CA GLN A 182 30.12 13.20 -2.47
C GLN A 182 29.04 12.42 -1.71
N VAL A 183 28.39 11.48 -2.41
CA VAL A 183 27.35 10.62 -1.86
C VAL A 183 27.82 9.17 -1.87
N LEU A 184 27.86 8.54 -0.70
CA LEU A 184 28.11 7.11 -0.57
C LEU A 184 26.79 6.37 -0.38
N VAL A 185 26.50 5.42 -1.26
CA VAL A 185 25.33 4.53 -1.15
C VAL A 185 25.80 3.13 -0.78
N ILE A 186 25.38 2.63 0.38
CA ILE A 186 25.72 1.28 0.86
C ILE A 186 24.59 0.33 0.49
N GLY A 187 24.83 -0.52 -0.51
CA GLY A 187 23.88 -1.49 -1.05
C GLY A 187 23.43 -1.17 -2.48
N ALA A 188 23.36 -2.21 -3.31
CA ALA A 188 22.97 -2.14 -4.72
C ALA A 188 21.59 -2.78 -5.01
N GLY A 189 20.70 -2.82 -4.00
CA GLY A 189 19.31 -3.22 -4.18
C GLY A 189 18.49 -2.10 -4.83
N VAL A 190 17.17 -2.31 -4.96
CA VAL A 190 16.26 -1.35 -5.62
C VAL A 190 16.36 0.06 -5.02
N ALA A 191 16.35 0.17 -3.69
CA ALA A 191 16.49 1.46 -3.00
C ALA A 191 17.85 2.11 -3.29
N GLY A 192 18.95 1.33 -3.22
CA GLY A 192 20.29 1.86 -3.48
C GLY A 192 20.50 2.31 -4.92
N LEU A 193 20.02 1.54 -5.89
CA LEU A 193 20.07 1.92 -7.30
C LEU A 193 19.25 3.18 -7.59
N GLN A 194 18.06 3.30 -6.99
CA GLN A 194 17.25 4.51 -7.09
C GLN A 194 17.92 5.71 -6.41
N ALA A 195 18.54 5.49 -5.25
CA ALA A 195 19.29 6.54 -4.55
C ALA A 195 20.44 7.07 -5.42
N LEU A 196 21.22 6.17 -6.06
CA LEU A 196 22.27 6.55 -7.01
C LEU A 196 21.72 7.38 -8.18
N ALA A 197 20.58 6.94 -8.77
CA ALA A 197 19.96 7.66 -9.87
C ALA A 197 19.42 9.03 -9.45
N THR A 198 18.97 9.18 -8.20
CA THR A 198 18.43 10.43 -7.68
C THR A 198 19.51 11.43 -7.26
N ALA A 199 20.66 10.91 -6.78
CA ALA A 199 21.78 11.75 -6.33
C ALA A 199 22.65 12.29 -7.48
N LYS A 200 22.54 11.71 -8.67
CA LYS A 200 23.27 12.10 -9.88
C LYS A 200 22.64 13.30 -10.57
#